data_0c42e292bc5bec776c30b40e0ef7a398
#
_entry.id   0c42e292bc5bec776c30b40e0ef7a398
#
_cell.length_a   1.000
_cell.length_b   1.000
_cell.length_c   1.000
_cell.angle_alpha   90.00
_cell.angle_beta   90.00
_cell.angle_gamma   90.00
#
_symmetry.space_group_name_H-M   'P 1'
#
loop_
_entity.id
_entity.type
_entity.pdbx_description
1 polymer ?
#
loop_
_entity_poly.entity_id
_entity_poly.type
_entity_poly.pdbx_seq_one_letter_code
_entity_poly.pdbx_strand_id
1 'polypeptide(L)'
;MVSALGHISGGHFNPAVTIGFWVTKRVNTVDTILYWAAQLAGATAAAFLLKAVIPEDTWRAVALGTPELARDFPRWAAMALEAVTTFFLVLTVFATAVDEKGAFRSIAGFGIGLSISLGILVAGPLTGAALNPARAFGPALAATHWANHGVYWVGPLAGGFVAGLLYDSLYLKKA
;
A
#
# COMPACT_ATOMS: atom_id res chain seq x y z
N MET A 1 11.12 7.05 2.08
CA MET A 1 10.39 7.45 3.31
C MET A 1 10.56 6.42 4.42
N VAL A 2 10.38 5.10 4.18
CA VAL A 2 10.59 4.06 5.21
C VAL A 2 11.99 4.16 5.81
N SER A 3 13.05 4.26 4.99
CA SER A 3 14.44 4.43 5.48
C SER A 3 14.66 5.70 6.30
N ALA A 4 13.91 6.77 6.03
CA ALA A 4 14.06 8.05 6.72
C ALA A 4 13.27 8.14 8.02
N LEU A 5 12.07 7.57 8.07
CA LEU A 5 11.10 7.78 9.16
C LEU A 5 10.68 6.48 9.86
N GLY A 6 11.13 5.31 9.37
CA GLY A 6 10.75 4.01 9.94
C GLY A 6 11.10 3.87 11.42
N HIS A 7 12.24 4.42 11.83
CA HIS A 7 12.68 4.41 13.23
C HIS A 7 11.86 5.34 14.15
N ILE A 8 11.08 6.27 13.58
CA ILE A 8 10.24 7.21 14.34
C ILE A 8 8.82 6.69 14.45
N SER A 9 8.22 6.29 13.31
CA SER A 9 6.79 5.96 13.22
C SER A 9 6.50 4.53 12.77
N GLY A 10 7.50 3.65 12.71
CA GLY A 10 7.33 2.35 12.05
C GLY A 10 7.28 2.41 10.53
N GLY A 11 7.01 3.58 9.94
CA GLY A 11 7.08 3.80 8.48
C GLY A 11 6.07 3.01 7.66
N HIS A 12 4.87 2.76 8.19
CA HIS A 12 3.87 1.93 7.48
C HIS A 12 3.38 2.59 6.19
N PHE A 13 3.00 3.88 6.22
CA PHE A 13 2.49 4.70 5.08
C PHE A 13 1.38 4.04 4.23
N ASN A 14 0.82 2.93 4.67
CA ASN A 14 -0.07 2.09 3.88
C ASN A 14 -1.01 1.29 4.80
N PRO A 15 -2.34 1.40 4.67
CA PRO A 15 -3.30 0.61 5.43
C PRO A 15 -3.10 -0.92 5.28
N ALA A 16 -2.67 -1.40 4.10
CA ALA A 16 -2.42 -2.80 3.86
C ALA A 16 -1.14 -3.32 4.55
N VAL A 17 -0.14 -2.47 4.76
CA VAL A 17 0.99 -2.79 5.64
C VAL A 17 0.53 -2.83 7.08
N THR A 18 -0.23 -1.82 7.52
CA THR A 18 -0.72 -1.73 8.90
C THR A 18 -1.58 -2.92 9.30
N ILE A 19 -2.44 -3.44 8.39
CA ILE A 19 -3.26 -4.63 8.67
C ILE A 19 -2.38 -5.88 8.91
N GLY A 20 -1.26 -6.02 8.18
CA GLY A 20 -0.28 -7.09 8.41
C GLY A 20 0.32 -7.04 9.83
N PHE A 21 0.66 -5.85 10.31
CA PHE A 21 1.13 -5.64 11.69
C PHE A 21 0.04 -5.88 12.73
N TRP A 22 -1.19 -5.46 12.45
CA TRP A 22 -2.33 -5.65 13.35
C TRP A 22 -2.68 -7.13 13.53
N VAL A 23 -2.81 -7.90 12.47
CA VAL A 23 -3.18 -9.30 12.52
C VAL A 23 -2.13 -10.16 13.25
N THR A 24 -0.86 -9.73 13.21
CA THR A 24 0.25 -10.35 13.94
C THR A 24 0.43 -9.80 15.36
N LYS A 25 -0.50 -8.96 15.83
CA LYS A 25 -0.53 -8.33 17.17
C LYS A 25 0.70 -7.45 17.48
N ARG A 26 1.39 -6.94 16.45
CA ARG A 26 2.51 -6.01 16.59
C ARG A 26 2.06 -4.57 16.75
N VAL A 27 0.84 -4.28 16.34
CA VAL A 27 0.16 -3.00 16.54
C VAL A 27 -1.24 -3.32 17.09
N ASN A 28 -1.69 -2.59 18.12
CA ASN A 28 -3.01 -2.76 18.68
C ASN A 28 -4.10 -2.10 17.79
N THR A 29 -5.35 -2.36 18.09
CA THR A 29 -6.47 -1.87 17.27
C THR A 29 -6.59 -0.33 17.27
N VAL A 30 -6.34 0.31 18.40
CA VAL A 30 -6.42 1.78 18.50
C VAL A 30 -5.35 2.43 17.63
N ASP A 31 -4.10 1.97 17.74
CA ASP A 31 -3.00 2.47 16.90
C ASP A 31 -3.25 2.17 15.44
N THR A 32 -3.82 1.01 15.08
CA THR A 32 -4.20 0.68 13.71
C THR A 32 -5.16 1.72 13.12
N ILE A 33 -6.19 2.11 13.87
CA ILE A 33 -7.15 3.13 13.46
C ILE A 33 -6.47 4.49 13.32
N LEU A 34 -5.58 4.86 14.25
CA LEU A 34 -4.83 6.11 14.19
C LEU A 34 -3.88 6.14 13.00
N TYR A 35 -3.18 5.03 12.69
CA TYR A 35 -2.37 4.90 11.49
C TYR A 35 -3.20 5.11 10.22
N TRP A 36 -4.34 4.44 10.11
CA TRP A 36 -5.23 4.58 8.94
C TRP A 36 -5.71 6.02 8.78
N ALA A 37 -6.16 6.66 9.87
CA ALA A 37 -6.59 8.05 9.86
C ALA A 37 -5.46 8.98 9.37
N ALA A 38 -4.25 8.84 9.90
CA ALA A 38 -3.10 9.63 9.50
C ALA A 38 -2.69 9.38 8.04
N GLN A 39 -2.72 8.12 7.59
CA GLN A 39 -2.39 7.73 6.22
C GLN A 39 -3.40 8.31 5.21
N LEU A 40 -4.69 8.23 5.51
CA LEU A 40 -5.74 8.80 4.66
C LEU A 40 -5.67 10.34 4.64
N ALA A 41 -5.48 10.97 5.80
CA ALA A 41 -5.32 12.42 5.89
C ALA A 41 -4.07 12.91 5.13
N GLY A 42 -2.94 12.23 5.30
CA GLY A 42 -1.70 12.56 4.59
C GLY A 42 -1.81 12.38 3.07
N ALA A 43 -2.43 11.28 2.62
CA ALA A 43 -2.68 11.05 1.19
C ALA A 43 -3.62 12.12 0.60
N THR A 44 -4.64 12.50 1.35
CA THR A 44 -5.57 13.57 0.96
C THR A 44 -4.87 14.92 0.86
N ALA A 45 -4.07 15.30 1.88
CA ALA A 45 -3.33 16.54 1.86
C ALA A 45 -2.33 16.61 0.68
N ALA A 46 -1.61 15.51 0.43
CA ALA A 46 -0.72 15.41 -0.72
C ALA A 46 -1.44 15.53 -2.06
N ALA A 47 -2.61 14.90 -2.21
CA ALA A 47 -3.40 14.98 -3.42
C ALA A 47 -3.93 16.41 -3.69
N PHE A 48 -4.42 17.12 -2.66
CA PHE A 48 -4.82 18.51 -2.80
C PHE A 48 -3.64 19.44 -3.09
N LEU A 49 -2.46 19.17 -2.50
CA LEU A 49 -1.24 19.92 -2.83
C LEU A 49 -0.87 19.72 -4.32
N LEU A 50 -0.88 18.48 -4.82
CA LEU A 50 -0.63 18.21 -6.24
C LEU A 50 -1.65 18.91 -7.14
N LYS A 51 -2.93 18.88 -6.76
CA LYS A 51 -4.00 19.57 -7.49
C LYS A 51 -3.79 21.09 -7.55
N ALA A 52 -3.21 21.68 -6.51
CA ALA A 52 -2.93 23.10 -6.45
C ALA A 52 -1.72 23.53 -7.29
N VAL A 53 -0.72 22.66 -7.47
CA VAL A 53 0.54 22.99 -8.14
C VAL A 53 0.62 22.48 -9.58
N ILE A 54 -0.15 21.45 -9.94
CA ILE A 54 -0.17 20.90 -11.29
C ILE A 54 -1.23 21.62 -12.12
N PRO A 55 -0.95 22.00 -13.39
CA PRO A 55 -1.94 22.59 -14.28
C PRO A 55 -3.20 21.74 -14.42
N GLU A 56 -4.36 22.39 -14.48
CA GLU A 56 -5.67 21.75 -14.44
C GLU A 56 -5.85 20.70 -15.56
N ASP A 57 -5.50 21.04 -16.78
CA ASP A 57 -5.60 20.14 -17.93
C ASP A 57 -4.75 18.88 -17.74
N THR A 58 -3.58 19.02 -17.11
CA THR A 58 -2.66 17.92 -16.85
C THR A 58 -3.22 16.94 -15.80
N TRP A 59 -3.67 17.45 -14.64
CA TRP A 59 -4.16 16.54 -13.60
C TRP A 59 -5.53 15.95 -13.94
N ARG A 60 -6.39 16.67 -14.68
CA ARG A 60 -7.67 16.13 -15.17
C ARG A 60 -7.48 14.96 -16.13
N ALA A 61 -6.53 15.06 -17.05
CA ALA A 61 -6.25 14.03 -18.06
C ALA A 61 -5.92 12.65 -17.43
N VAL A 62 -5.37 12.63 -16.21
CA VAL A 62 -4.95 11.41 -15.49
C VAL A 62 -5.68 11.23 -14.15
N ALA A 63 -6.81 11.92 -13.95
CA ALA A 63 -7.57 11.90 -12.69
C ALA A 63 -6.66 12.03 -11.45
N LEU A 64 -5.67 12.93 -11.50
CA LEU A 64 -4.67 13.18 -10.46
C LEU A 64 -3.86 11.92 -10.07
N GLY A 65 -3.74 10.94 -10.97
CA GLY A 65 -3.08 9.66 -10.72
C GLY A 65 -3.90 8.68 -9.89
N THR A 66 -5.23 8.85 -9.85
CA THR A 66 -6.14 7.85 -9.29
C THR A 66 -6.00 6.54 -10.07
N PRO A 67 -5.82 5.40 -9.41
CA PRO A 67 -5.71 4.13 -10.13
C PRO A 67 -7.03 3.76 -10.78
N GLU A 68 -6.95 3.21 -11.98
CA GLU A 68 -8.08 2.78 -12.80
C GLU A 68 -7.85 1.40 -13.40
N LEU A 69 -8.95 0.65 -13.59
CA LEU A 69 -8.87 -0.63 -14.28
C LEU A 69 -8.74 -0.42 -15.79
N ALA A 70 -7.92 -1.25 -16.41
CA ALA A 70 -7.91 -1.34 -17.86
C ALA A 70 -9.31 -1.70 -18.39
N ARG A 71 -9.58 -1.26 -19.62
CA ARG A 71 -10.87 -1.54 -20.28
C ARG A 71 -11.14 -3.04 -20.27
N ASP A 72 -12.38 -3.39 -19.91
CA ASP A 72 -12.89 -4.78 -19.86
C ASP A 72 -12.13 -5.71 -18.89
N PHE A 73 -11.24 -5.19 -18.03
CA PHE A 73 -10.54 -5.99 -17.05
C PHE A 73 -11.49 -6.31 -15.86
N PRO A 74 -11.75 -7.58 -15.54
CA PRO A 74 -12.77 -7.92 -14.57
C PRO A 74 -12.34 -7.58 -13.14
N ARG A 75 -13.27 -7.02 -12.35
CA ARG A 75 -13.01 -6.58 -10.97
C ARG A 75 -12.41 -7.64 -10.07
N TRP A 76 -12.87 -8.90 -10.20
CA TRP A 76 -12.34 -10.00 -9.39
C TRP A 76 -10.86 -10.28 -9.69
N ALA A 77 -10.47 -10.21 -10.97
CA ALA A 77 -9.07 -10.37 -11.38
C ALA A 77 -8.21 -9.19 -10.91
N ALA A 78 -8.77 -7.97 -10.95
CA ALA A 78 -8.13 -6.79 -10.43
C ALA A 78 -7.90 -6.89 -8.91
N MET A 79 -8.92 -7.32 -8.14
CA MET A 79 -8.77 -7.58 -6.70
C MET A 79 -7.70 -8.64 -6.42
N ALA A 80 -7.69 -9.73 -7.19
CA ALA A 80 -6.68 -10.78 -7.05
C ALA A 80 -5.27 -10.27 -7.35
N LEU A 81 -5.10 -9.47 -8.42
CA LEU A 81 -3.81 -8.91 -8.80
C LEU A 81 -3.29 -7.91 -7.77
N GLU A 82 -4.15 -7.00 -7.27
CA GLU A 82 -3.82 -6.09 -6.17
C GLU A 82 -3.48 -6.85 -4.88
N ALA A 83 -4.19 -7.95 -4.58
CA ALA A 83 -3.88 -8.79 -3.42
C ALA A 83 -2.51 -9.46 -3.56
N VAL A 84 -2.19 -10.05 -4.72
CA VAL A 84 -0.91 -10.72 -4.96
C VAL A 84 0.26 -9.74 -4.90
N THR A 85 0.15 -8.59 -5.56
CA THR A 85 1.22 -7.58 -5.55
C THR A 85 1.43 -6.98 -4.15
N THR A 86 0.34 -6.73 -3.41
CA THR A 86 0.42 -6.26 -2.03
C THR A 86 0.91 -7.35 -1.07
N PHE A 87 0.57 -8.61 -1.30
CA PHE A 87 1.12 -9.74 -0.55
C PHE A 87 2.65 -9.74 -0.61
N PHE A 88 3.24 -9.64 -1.81
CA PHE A 88 4.70 -9.59 -1.95
C PHE A 88 5.31 -8.33 -1.33
N LEU A 89 4.64 -7.19 -1.41
CA LEU A 89 5.06 -5.97 -0.73
C LEU A 89 5.14 -6.19 0.78
N VAL A 90 4.06 -6.67 1.42
CA VAL A 90 4.02 -6.86 2.88
C VAL A 90 4.94 -8.00 3.32
N LEU A 91 5.06 -9.07 2.52
CA LEU A 91 6.06 -10.13 2.76
C LEU A 91 7.48 -9.54 2.82
N THR A 92 7.82 -8.64 1.88
CA THR A 92 9.12 -7.95 1.87
C THR A 92 9.29 -7.05 3.09
N VAL A 93 8.25 -6.33 3.53
CA VAL A 93 8.28 -5.54 4.76
C VAL A 93 8.61 -6.41 5.96
N PHE A 94 7.95 -7.57 6.11
CA PHE A 94 8.21 -8.47 7.24
C PHE A 94 9.62 -9.06 7.17
N ALA A 95 10.06 -9.50 5.99
CA ALA A 95 11.37 -10.11 5.80
C ALA A 95 12.54 -9.15 6.03
N THR A 96 12.36 -7.85 5.77
CA THR A 96 13.45 -6.88 5.81
C THR A 96 13.38 -5.89 6.97
N ALA A 97 12.20 -5.60 7.49
CA ALA A 97 12.02 -4.61 8.55
C ALA A 97 11.59 -5.22 9.90
N VAL A 98 10.91 -6.38 9.89
CA VAL A 98 10.38 -7.01 11.11
C VAL A 98 11.29 -8.15 11.58
N ASP A 99 11.72 -9.03 10.68
CA ASP A 99 12.54 -10.19 11.03
C ASP A 99 13.94 -9.76 11.47
N GLU A 100 14.30 -10.08 12.71
CA GLU A 100 15.63 -9.75 13.26
C GLU A 100 16.76 -10.56 12.60
N LYS A 101 16.43 -11.73 12.05
CA LYS A 101 17.37 -12.57 11.29
C LYS A 101 17.47 -12.13 9.84
N GLY A 102 16.65 -11.18 9.40
CA GLY A 102 16.65 -10.65 8.06
C GLY A 102 17.99 -9.98 7.71
N ALA A 103 18.71 -10.55 6.73
CA ALA A 103 20.06 -10.11 6.35
C ALA A 103 20.10 -8.66 5.81
N PHE A 104 18.97 -8.08 5.47
CA PHE A 104 18.88 -6.80 4.76
C PHE A 104 18.20 -5.67 5.53
N ARG A 105 18.16 -5.72 6.86
CA ARG A 105 17.52 -4.67 7.68
C ARG A 105 18.06 -3.27 7.39
N SER A 106 19.34 -3.12 7.17
CA SER A 106 19.97 -1.83 6.86
C SER A 106 19.51 -1.19 5.55
N ILE A 107 19.03 -2.02 4.61
CA ILE A 107 18.51 -1.58 3.30
C ILE A 107 17.02 -1.91 3.11
N ALA A 108 16.30 -2.16 4.18
CA ALA A 108 14.87 -2.54 4.15
C ALA A 108 14.04 -1.63 3.24
N GLY A 109 14.21 -0.31 3.36
CA GLY A 109 13.48 0.65 2.53
C GLY A 109 13.77 0.53 1.03
N PHE A 110 14.97 0.07 0.65
CA PHE A 110 15.29 -0.20 -0.76
C PHE A 110 14.56 -1.44 -1.27
N GLY A 111 14.59 -2.54 -0.52
CA GLY A 111 13.85 -3.76 -0.86
C GLY A 111 12.35 -3.53 -0.95
N ILE A 112 11.78 -2.78 0.00
CA ILE A 112 10.36 -2.40 -0.02
C ILE A 112 10.04 -1.54 -1.26
N GLY A 113 10.89 -0.56 -1.58
CA GLY A 113 10.72 0.27 -2.77
C GLY A 113 10.77 -0.52 -4.08
N LEU A 114 11.70 -1.47 -4.21
CA LEU A 114 11.78 -2.36 -5.37
C LEU A 114 10.52 -3.25 -5.48
N SER A 115 10.00 -3.76 -4.37
CA SER A 115 8.77 -4.56 -4.37
C SER A 115 7.58 -3.74 -4.88
N ILE A 116 7.46 -2.47 -4.49
CA ILE A 116 6.45 -1.55 -5.03
C ILE A 116 6.66 -1.35 -6.53
N SER A 117 7.90 -1.09 -6.96
CA SER A 117 8.21 -0.87 -8.38
C SER A 117 7.87 -2.08 -9.24
N LEU A 118 8.19 -3.28 -8.78
CA LEU A 118 7.80 -4.53 -9.45
C LEU A 118 6.27 -4.69 -9.51
N GLY A 119 5.57 -4.41 -8.41
CA GLY A 119 4.12 -4.41 -8.38
C GLY A 119 3.51 -3.44 -9.40
N ILE A 120 4.08 -2.24 -9.55
CA ILE A 120 3.64 -1.25 -10.54
C ILE A 120 3.89 -1.74 -11.96
N LEU A 121 5.05 -2.34 -12.25
CA LEU A 121 5.34 -2.87 -13.57
C LEU A 121 4.40 -4.00 -13.98
N VAL A 122 4.01 -4.86 -13.03
CA VAL A 122 3.11 -5.99 -13.27
C VAL A 122 1.65 -5.56 -13.36
N ALA A 123 1.17 -4.80 -12.38
CA ALA A 123 -0.24 -4.49 -12.22
C ALA A 123 -0.63 -3.13 -12.83
N GLY A 124 0.33 -2.22 -13.03
CA GLY A 124 0.06 -0.87 -13.53
C GLY A 124 -0.79 -0.81 -14.79
N PRO A 125 -0.44 -1.55 -15.84
CA PRO A 125 -1.23 -1.56 -17.08
C PRO A 125 -2.66 -2.11 -16.94
N LEU A 126 -2.94 -2.88 -15.88
CA LEU A 126 -4.21 -3.59 -15.68
C LEU A 126 -5.10 -2.96 -14.60
N THR A 127 -4.49 -2.49 -13.50
CA THR A 127 -5.22 -1.96 -12.33
C THR A 127 -4.81 -0.55 -11.93
N GLY A 128 -3.76 0.00 -12.53
CA GLY A 128 -3.13 1.22 -12.03
C GLY A 128 -2.24 0.99 -10.81
N ALA A 129 -2.09 -0.26 -10.35
CA ALA A 129 -1.21 -0.71 -9.27
C ALA A 129 -1.29 0.17 -8.02
N ALA A 130 -2.34 0.04 -7.26
CA ALA A 130 -2.48 0.81 -6.02
C ALA A 130 -1.59 0.27 -4.90
N LEU A 131 -1.66 -1.01 -4.59
CA LEU A 131 -0.98 -1.71 -3.49
C LEU A 131 -1.20 -1.05 -2.11
N ASN A 132 -1.94 0.04 -2.07
CA ASN A 132 -2.08 0.91 -0.91
C ASN A 132 -3.44 1.62 -0.94
N PRO A 133 -4.37 1.31 -0.04
CA PRO A 133 -5.68 1.97 0.01
C PRO A 133 -5.59 3.50 0.17
N ALA A 134 -4.66 4.02 0.97
CA ALA A 134 -4.50 5.46 1.16
C ALA A 134 -3.98 6.15 -0.11
N ARG A 135 -3.07 5.49 -0.85
CA ARG A 135 -2.57 5.98 -2.15
C ARG A 135 -3.68 6.05 -3.19
N ALA A 136 -4.64 5.14 -3.13
CA ALA A 136 -5.81 5.20 -4.01
C ALA A 136 -6.83 6.25 -3.56
N PHE A 137 -7.04 6.39 -2.26
CA PHE A 137 -8.06 7.26 -1.66
C PHE A 137 -7.79 8.75 -1.87
N GLY A 138 -6.57 9.23 -1.59
CA GLY A 138 -6.24 10.65 -1.66
C GLY A 138 -6.55 11.28 -3.02
N PRO A 139 -5.99 10.76 -4.12
CA PRO A 139 -6.29 11.26 -5.47
C PRO A 139 -7.77 11.10 -5.86
N ALA A 140 -8.41 9.97 -5.51
CA ALA A 140 -9.83 9.74 -5.78
C ALA A 140 -10.71 10.82 -5.16
N LEU A 141 -10.43 11.20 -3.92
CA LEU A 141 -11.15 12.28 -3.22
C LEU A 141 -10.90 13.64 -3.88
N ALA A 142 -9.64 13.99 -4.15
CA ALA A 142 -9.28 15.29 -4.70
C ALA A 142 -9.75 15.49 -6.16
N ALA A 143 -9.72 14.42 -6.97
CA ALA A 143 -10.20 14.44 -8.35
C ALA A 143 -11.69 14.12 -8.47
N THR A 144 -12.36 13.71 -7.37
CA THR A 144 -13.76 13.23 -7.38
C THR A 144 -13.95 12.05 -8.34
N HIS A 145 -12.97 11.12 -8.35
CA HIS A 145 -12.92 9.97 -9.25
C HIS A 145 -12.92 8.65 -8.45
N TRP A 146 -14.07 7.97 -8.39
CA TRP A 146 -14.31 6.82 -7.51
C TRP A 146 -14.53 5.49 -8.25
N ALA A 147 -14.18 5.42 -9.54
CA ALA A 147 -14.39 4.23 -10.35
C ALA A 147 -13.68 3.02 -9.72
N ASN A 148 -14.42 1.93 -9.51
CA ASN A 148 -13.91 0.67 -8.98
C ASN A 148 -13.12 0.78 -7.64
N HIS A 149 -13.33 1.84 -6.86
CA HIS A 149 -12.52 2.17 -5.68
C HIS A 149 -12.41 1.02 -4.66
N GLY A 150 -13.46 0.20 -4.52
CA GLY A 150 -13.45 -0.98 -3.63
C GLY A 150 -12.37 -2.02 -3.96
N VAL A 151 -11.93 -2.11 -5.22
CA VAL A 151 -10.84 -3.01 -5.64
C VAL A 151 -9.56 -2.69 -4.87
N TYR A 152 -9.26 -1.40 -4.72
CA TYR A 152 -8.05 -0.86 -4.10
C TYR A 152 -8.06 -0.89 -2.56
N TRP A 153 -9.17 -1.35 -1.98
CA TRP A 153 -9.27 -1.68 -0.56
C TRP A 153 -9.24 -3.19 -0.34
N VAL A 154 -10.14 -3.91 -0.98
CA VAL A 154 -10.30 -5.35 -0.76
C VAL A 154 -9.03 -6.11 -1.16
N GLY A 155 -8.51 -5.88 -2.36
CA GLY A 155 -7.29 -6.55 -2.83
C GLY A 155 -6.09 -6.31 -1.91
N PRO A 156 -5.64 -5.06 -1.73
CA PRO A 156 -4.49 -4.76 -0.89
C PRO A 156 -4.64 -5.22 0.57
N LEU A 157 -5.80 -5.01 1.21
CA LEU A 157 -6.00 -5.45 2.59
C LEU A 157 -5.93 -6.97 2.72
N ALA A 158 -6.53 -7.72 1.78
CA ALA A 158 -6.44 -9.17 1.76
C ALA A 158 -5.00 -9.66 1.60
N GLY A 159 -4.26 -9.08 0.64
CA GLY A 159 -2.85 -9.40 0.40
C GLY A 159 -1.97 -9.12 1.62
N GLY A 160 -2.12 -7.96 2.23
CA GLY A 160 -1.38 -7.57 3.44
C GLY A 160 -1.69 -8.44 4.65
N PHE A 161 -2.97 -8.77 4.84
CA PHE A 161 -3.42 -9.66 5.92
C PHE A 161 -2.80 -11.05 5.79
N VAL A 162 -2.90 -11.66 4.61
CA VAL A 162 -2.35 -13.01 4.36
C VAL A 162 -0.83 -13.03 4.48
N ALA A 163 -0.13 -12.03 3.92
CA ALA A 163 1.33 -11.94 4.00
C ALA A 163 1.83 -11.84 5.44
N GLY A 164 1.21 -10.98 6.26
CA GLY A 164 1.56 -10.83 7.67
C GLY A 164 1.39 -12.15 8.44
N LEU A 165 0.23 -12.79 8.32
CA LEU A 165 -0.04 -14.07 8.98
C LEU A 165 0.93 -15.18 8.53
N LEU A 166 1.15 -15.29 7.22
CA LEU A 166 2.04 -16.30 6.66
C LEU A 166 3.46 -16.12 7.20
N TYR A 167 4.01 -14.92 7.10
CA TYR A 167 5.38 -14.66 7.54
C TYR A 167 5.54 -14.90 9.05
N ASP A 168 4.62 -14.37 9.84
CA ASP A 168 4.64 -14.57 11.30
C ASP A 168 4.58 -16.04 11.70
N SER A 169 3.69 -16.82 11.06
CA SER A 169 3.49 -18.22 11.40
C SER A 169 4.63 -19.14 10.98
N LEU A 170 5.25 -18.88 9.81
CA LEU A 170 6.25 -19.77 9.22
C LEU A 170 7.68 -19.42 9.65
N TYR A 171 7.99 -18.13 9.82
CA TYR A 171 9.37 -17.69 10.01
C TYR A 171 9.65 -17.08 11.38
N LEU A 172 8.68 -16.36 12.00
CA LEU A 172 8.93 -15.64 13.25
C LEU A 172 8.55 -16.46 14.49
N LYS A 173 7.50 -17.28 14.46
CA LYS A 173 7.08 -18.11 15.61
C LYS A 173 7.90 -19.38 15.81
N LYS A 174 8.75 -19.75 14.88
CA LYS A 174 9.62 -20.93 14.98
C LYS A 174 11.02 -20.63 15.56
N ALA A 175 11.23 -19.40 15.99
CA ALA A 175 12.42 -18.96 16.71
C ALA A 175 12.12 -18.88 18.20
#